data_69a756967f879e03df0e612b8a695664
#
_entry.id   69a756967f879e03df0e612b8a695664
#
_cell.length_a   1.000
_cell.length_b   1.000
_cell.length_c   1.000
_cell.angle_alpha   90.00
_cell.angle_beta   90.00
_cell.angle_gamma   90.00
#
_symmetry.space_group_name_H-M   'P 1'
#
loop_
_entity.id
_entity.type
_entity.pdbx_description
1 polymer ?
#
loop_
_entity_poly.entity_id
_entity_poly.type
_entity_poly.pdbx_seq_one_letter_code
_entity_poly.pdbx_strand_id
1 'polypeptide(L)'
;MSKKVAVLAVNPVNGSGLFQYLETFFEKGISYKVFAVSDTKTIRTNSGIPLEADDIIAHLSGHSDEFDALVFSCGDAIPVFQN
;
A
#
# COMPACT_ATOMS: atom_id res chain seq x y z
N MET A 1 8.62 -20.51 -0.77
CA MET A 1 8.04 -19.76 0.27
C MET A 1 7.61 -18.39 -0.19
N SER A 2 6.39 -18.05 0.01
CA SER A 2 5.92 -16.75 -0.47
C SER A 2 6.14 -15.69 0.60
N LYS A 3 6.43 -14.49 0.16
CA LYS A 3 6.50 -13.34 1.04
C LYS A 3 5.21 -12.56 0.96
N LYS A 4 4.88 -11.88 2.02
CA LYS A 4 3.66 -11.12 2.12
C LYS A 4 3.98 -9.69 2.56
N VAL A 5 3.49 -8.74 1.80
CA VAL A 5 3.81 -7.33 2.01
C VAL A 5 2.53 -6.55 2.31
N ALA A 6 2.58 -5.70 3.32
CA ALA A 6 1.49 -4.76 3.57
C ALA A 6 1.85 -3.44 2.92
N VAL A 7 0.99 -2.95 2.03
CA VAL A 7 1.19 -1.68 1.35
C VAL A 7 0.29 -0.65 1.99
N LEU A 8 0.87 0.39 2.56
CA LEU A 8 0.13 1.43 3.26
C LEU A 8 -0.08 2.61 2.32
N ALA A 9 -1.30 2.86 1.96
CA ALA A 9 -1.63 3.91 0.99
C ALA A 9 -2.25 5.10 1.69
N VAL A 10 -1.59 6.22 1.60
CA VAL A 10 -2.05 7.48 2.21
C VAL A 10 -2.91 8.24 1.22
N ASN A 11 -3.97 8.85 1.68
CA ASN A 11 -4.86 9.61 0.83
C ASN A 11 -4.47 11.09 0.85
N PRO A 12 -4.13 11.73 -0.29
CA PRO A 12 -4.08 11.14 -1.62
C PRO A 12 -2.80 10.34 -1.84
N VAL A 13 -2.86 9.42 -2.78
CA VAL A 13 -1.73 8.54 -3.07
C VAL A 13 -1.25 8.80 -4.49
N ASN A 14 0.05 8.62 -4.72
CA ASN A 14 0.59 8.65 -6.05
C ASN A 14 0.19 7.35 -6.76
N GLY A 15 -0.84 7.40 -7.61
CA GLY A 15 -1.38 6.22 -8.25
C GLY A 15 -0.36 5.47 -9.07
N SER A 16 0.43 6.21 -9.85
CA SER A 16 1.46 5.60 -10.70
C SER A 16 2.48 4.85 -9.84
N GLY A 17 2.95 5.47 -8.76
CA GLY A 17 3.91 4.81 -7.87
C GLY A 17 3.30 3.61 -7.17
N LEU A 18 2.07 3.73 -6.72
CA LEU A 18 1.39 2.63 -6.06
C LEU A 18 1.26 1.44 -7.01
N PHE A 19 0.77 1.66 -8.20
CA PHE A 19 0.57 0.59 -9.16
C PHE A 19 1.88 -0.04 -9.59
N GLN A 20 2.95 0.71 -9.68
CA GLN A 20 4.26 0.16 -9.97
C GLN A 20 4.70 -0.84 -8.91
N TYR A 21 4.48 -0.52 -7.65
CA TYR A 21 4.80 -1.46 -6.57
C TYR A 21 3.96 -2.72 -6.69
N LEU A 22 2.65 -2.57 -6.90
CA LEU A 22 1.77 -3.72 -6.93
C LEU A 22 2.06 -4.62 -8.13
N GLU A 23 2.33 -4.03 -9.29
CA GLU A 23 2.66 -4.79 -10.48
C GLU A 23 3.98 -5.54 -10.29
N THR A 24 4.95 -4.91 -9.67
CA THR A 24 6.23 -5.54 -9.42
C THR A 24 6.07 -6.72 -8.47
N PHE A 25 5.29 -6.55 -7.42
CA PHE A 25 5.04 -7.64 -6.49
C PHE A 25 4.37 -8.82 -7.18
N PHE A 26 3.39 -8.52 -8.01
CA PHE A 26 2.69 -9.55 -8.75
C PHE A 26 3.64 -10.31 -9.67
N GLU A 27 4.50 -9.61 -10.38
CA GLU A 27 5.45 -10.22 -11.29
C GLU A 27 6.46 -11.09 -10.57
N LYS A 28 6.80 -10.77 -9.36
CA LYS A 28 7.77 -11.52 -8.58
C LYS A 28 7.14 -12.60 -7.70
N GLY A 29 5.83 -12.77 -7.79
CA GLY A 29 5.15 -13.77 -6.99
C GLY A 29 5.05 -13.41 -5.52
N ILE A 30 5.11 -12.12 -5.19
CA ILE A 30 5.01 -11.65 -3.81
C ILE A 30 3.55 -11.30 -3.55
N SER A 31 2.98 -11.87 -2.49
CA SER A 31 1.63 -11.54 -2.08
C SER A 31 1.60 -10.18 -1.41
N TYR A 32 0.56 -9.42 -1.63
CA TYR A 32 0.44 -8.11 -0.98
C TYR A 32 -1.00 -7.84 -0.58
N LYS A 33 -1.16 -6.93 0.35
CA LYS A 33 -2.46 -6.45 0.77
C LYS A 33 -2.35 -4.94 0.97
N VAL A 34 -3.30 -4.19 0.44
CA VAL A 34 -3.26 -2.73 0.50
C VAL A 34 -4.14 -2.25 1.64
N PHE A 35 -3.55 -1.44 2.51
CA PHE A 35 -4.26 -0.87 3.64
C PHE A 35 -4.38 0.64 3.46
N ALA A 36 -5.59 1.16 3.56
CA ALA A 36 -5.79 2.60 3.51
C ALA A 36 -5.42 3.20 4.86
N VAL A 37 -4.60 4.24 4.83
CA VAL A 37 -4.24 4.96 6.06
C VAL A 37 -5.33 5.98 6.30
N SER A 38 -6.51 5.50 6.68
CA SER A 38 -7.68 6.31 6.85
C SER A 38 -8.76 5.50 7.56
N ASP A 39 -9.88 6.11 7.85
CA ASP A 39 -11.01 5.44 8.49
C ASP A 39 -11.79 4.59 7.50
N THR A 40 -11.61 4.80 6.22
CA THR A 40 -12.35 4.08 5.20
C THR A 40 -11.39 3.46 4.21
N LYS A 41 -11.87 2.48 3.46
CA LYS A 41 -11.06 1.84 2.44
C LYS A 41 -10.89 2.70 1.20
N THR A 42 -11.69 3.74 1.05
CA THR A 42 -11.64 4.57 -0.15
C THR A 42 -10.52 5.59 -0.03
N ILE A 43 -9.63 5.57 -1.01
CA ILE A 43 -8.56 6.56 -1.11
C ILE A 43 -8.59 7.11 -2.52
N ARG A 44 -7.95 8.24 -2.72
CA ARG A 44 -7.90 8.87 -4.04
C ARG A 44 -6.47 9.07 -4.46
N THR A 45 -6.25 8.98 -5.77
CA THR A 45 -4.94 9.29 -6.31
C THR A 45 -4.80 10.80 -6.38
N ASN A 46 -3.59 11.26 -6.67
CA ASN A 46 -3.35 12.68 -6.87
C ASN A 46 -4.15 13.25 -8.04
N SER A 47 -4.56 12.39 -8.96
CA SER A 47 -5.39 12.79 -10.09
C SER A 47 -6.87 12.77 -9.78
N GLY A 48 -7.26 12.40 -8.57
CA GLY A 48 -8.65 12.36 -8.16
C GLY A 48 -9.37 11.05 -8.46
N ILE A 49 -8.65 10.02 -8.87
CA ILE A 49 -9.26 8.74 -9.18
C ILE A 49 -9.50 7.97 -7.89
N PRO A 50 -10.74 7.55 -7.61
CA PRO A 50 -11.01 6.81 -6.38
C PRO A 50 -10.55 5.37 -6.49
N LEU A 51 -9.94 4.88 -5.42
CA LEU A 51 -9.51 3.51 -5.31
C LEU A 51 -10.02 2.94 -4.01
N GLU A 52 -10.21 1.65 -3.99
CA GLU A 52 -10.61 0.97 -2.77
C GLU A 52 -9.51 0.03 -2.32
N ALA A 53 -9.01 0.25 -1.12
CA ALA A 53 -7.98 -0.62 -0.55
C ALA A 53 -8.62 -1.93 -0.07
N ASP A 54 -7.79 -2.89 0.26
CA ASP A 54 -8.27 -4.17 0.77
C ASP A 54 -8.81 -4.04 2.19
N ASP A 55 -8.23 -3.13 2.96
CA ASP A 55 -8.61 -2.95 4.35
C ASP A 55 -8.14 -1.58 4.82
N ILE A 56 -8.38 -1.26 6.07
CA ILE A 56 -7.92 -0.01 6.67
C ILE A 56 -6.79 -0.30 7.64
N ILE A 57 -6.00 0.73 7.92
CA ILE A 57 -4.80 0.55 8.74
C ILE A 57 -5.14 0.12 10.17
N ALA A 58 -6.31 0.46 10.65
CA ALA A 58 -6.70 0.06 12.00
C ALA A 58 -6.71 -1.47 12.15
N HIS A 59 -7.00 -2.18 11.08
CA HIS A 59 -7.04 -3.63 11.11
C HIS A 59 -5.66 -4.26 10.97
N LEU A 60 -4.67 -3.50 10.57
CA LEU A 60 -3.31 -3.99 10.51
C LEU A 60 -2.72 -4.14 11.90
N SER A 61 -3.16 -3.33 12.83
CA SER A 61 -2.58 -3.22 14.15
C SER A 61 -2.49 -4.56 14.88
N GLY A 62 -3.40 -5.45 14.73
CA GLY A 62 -3.34 -6.75 15.39
C GLY A 62 -2.75 -7.84 14.53
N HIS A 63 -2.34 -7.53 13.30
CA HIS A 63 -1.93 -8.52 12.32
C HIS A 63 -0.63 -8.18 11.61
N SER A 64 0.13 -7.24 12.15
CA SER A 64 1.36 -6.80 11.47
C SER A 64 2.39 -7.91 11.35
N ASP A 65 2.35 -8.88 12.23
CA ASP A 65 3.29 -10.00 12.18
C ASP A 65 2.95 -10.99 11.05
N GLU A 66 1.83 -10.82 10.39
CA GLU A 66 1.50 -11.64 9.24
C GLU A 66 2.26 -11.20 8.00
N PHE A 67 2.92 -10.06 8.05
CA PHE A 67 3.60 -9.49 6.88
C PHE A 67 5.09 -9.47 7.08
N ASP A 68 5.80 -9.73 5.99
CA ASP A 68 7.27 -9.74 6.00
C ASP A 68 7.84 -8.34 5.85
N ALA A 69 7.07 -7.42 5.30
CA ALA A 69 7.53 -6.05 5.08
C ALA A 69 6.37 -5.09 4.99
N LEU A 70 6.64 -3.83 5.25
CA LEU A 70 5.68 -2.74 5.09
C LEU A 70 6.22 -1.77 4.05
N VAL A 71 5.35 -1.32 3.17
CA VAL A 71 5.73 -0.34 2.15
C VAL A 71 4.76 0.83 2.24
N PHE A 72 5.31 2.03 2.33
CA PHE A 72 4.50 3.23 2.32
C PHE A 72 4.38 3.77 0.91
N SER A 73 3.18 4.12 0.50
CA SER A 73 2.94 4.80 -0.75
C SER A 73 2.15 6.05 -0.45
N CYS A 74 2.76 7.20 -0.67
CA CYS A 74 2.12 8.47 -0.37
C CYS A 74 2.08 9.36 -1.61
N GLY A 75 1.46 10.52 -1.46
CA GLY A 75 1.22 11.40 -2.60
C GLY A 75 2.48 11.92 -3.24
N ASP A 76 3.51 12.13 -2.46
CA ASP A 76 4.74 12.72 -2.97
C ASP A 76 5.69 11.69 -3.55
N ALA A 77 5.46 10.45 -3.34
CA ALA A 77 6.32 9.40 -3.83
C ALA A 77 7.78 9.64 -3.47
N ILE A 78 8.03 10.21 -2.34
CA ILE A 78 9.38 10.49 -1.92
C ILE A 78 10.03 9.22 -1.47
N PRO A 79 11.23 8.94 -1.94
CA PRO A 79 11.89 7.70 -1.57
C PRO A 79 12.45 7.78 -0.16
N VAL A 80 11.58 7.76 0.79
CA VAL A 80 11.97 7.90 2.19
C VAL A 80 12.72 6.70 2.70
N PHE A 81 12.78 5.67 1.92
CA PHE A 81 13.44 4.47 2.35
C PHE A 81 14.84 4.35 1.86
N GLN A 82 15.33 5.35 1.23
CA GLN A 82 16.62 5.22 0.63
C GLN A 82 17.72 5.31 1.63
N ASN A 83 17.45 5.36 2.80
CA ASN A 83 18.52 5.38 3.77
C ASN A 83 19.04 4.05 4.09
#